data_0e07f37e17075353fcad0de56e036345
#
_entry.id   0e07f37e17075353fcad0de56e036345
#
_cell.length_a   1.000
_cell.length_b   1.000
_cell.length_c   1.000
_cell.angle_alpha   90.00
_cell.angle_beta   90.00
_cell.angle_gamma   90.00
#
_symmetry.space_group_name_H-M   'P 1'
#
loop_
_entity.id
_entity.type
_entity.pdbx_description
1 polymer ?
#
loop_
_entity_poly.entity_id
_entity_poly.type
_entity_poly.pdbx_seq_one_letter_code
_entity_poly.pdbx_strand_id
1 'polypeptide(L)'
;MTVRPATPKDAEAWMGMRTLLWPDCPEDHPNEIAGYFEAPPERAACLIAHHREEAAIGFAEVGLRDYAEECLSSPVGYLEGIYVMEAHRRSGVGRALVEAAMAWARSLGCTEMASDRALADEVSGHFHGSVGFSEVHRIVCYRMAL
;
A
#
# COMPACT_ATOMS: atom_id res chain seq x y z
N MET A 1 10.17 13.65 9.08
CA MET A 1 9.32 12.81 8.24
C MET A 1 7.92 12.74 8.85
N THR A 2 6.91 12.93 8.04
CA THR A 2 5.50 12.79 8.43
C THR A 2 4.80 11.82 7.49
N VAL A 3 3.84 11.03 8.00
CA VAL A 3 2.96 10.18 7.19
C VAL A 3 1.54 10.63 7.43
N ARG A 4 0.79 10.90 6.37
CA ARG A 4 -0.60 11.34 6.43
C ARG A 4 -1.42 10.81 5.23
N PRO A 5 -2.76 10.83 5.31
CA PRO A 5 -3.58 10.54 4.15
C PRO A 5 -3.25 11.46 2.96
N ALA A 6 -3.35 10.91 1.76
CA ALA A 6 -3.13 11.65 0.52
C ALA A 6 -4.15 12.80 0.37
N THR A 7 -3.69 13.90 -0.19
CA THR A 7 -4.53 15.05 -0.58
C THR A 7 -4.38 15.28 -2.08
N PRO A 8 -5.26 16.07 -2.72
CA PRO A 8 -5.13 16.37 -4.15
C PRO A 8 -3.77 16.96 -4.55
N LYS A 9 -3.08 17.61 -3.62
CA LYS A 9 -1.72 18.15 -3.85
C LYS A 9 -0.67 17.05 -4.05
N ASP A 10 -0.94 15.84 -3.57
CA ASP A 10 -0.03 14.70 -3.66
C ASP A 10 -0.23 13.90 -4.96
N ALA A 11 -1.28 14.20 -5.75
CA ALA A 11 -1.71 13.39 -6.89
C ALA A 11 -0.59 13.12 -7.91
N GLU A 12 0.18 14.13 -8.29
CA GLU A 12 1.27 14.00 -9.26
C GLU A 12 2.41 13.12 -8.73
N ALA A 13 2.84 13.37 -7.50
CA ALA A 13 3.90 12.58 -6.87
C ALA A 13 3.46 11.13 -6.63
N TRP A 14 2.23 10.92 -6.17
CA TRP A 14 1.65 9.59 -6.02
C TRP A 14 1.59 8.85 -7.35
N MET A 15 1.10 9.49 -8.43
CA MET A 15 1.08 8.91 -9.77
C MET A 15 2.48 8.50 -10.24
N GLY A 16 3.47 9.35 -10.06
CA GLY A 16 4.86 9.04 -10.42
C GLY A 16 5.40 7.82 -9.66
N MET A 17 5.22 7.77 -8.35
CA MET A 17 5.64 6.62 -7.53
C MET A 17 4.84 5.34 -7.85
N ARG A 18 3.55 5.47 -8.13
CA ARG A 18 2.68 4.35 -8.51
C ARG A 18 3.10 3.73 -9.84
N THR A 19 3.51 4.55 -10.80
CA THR A 19 4.06 4.09 -12.09
C THR A 19 5.38 3.33 -11.90
N LEU A 20 6.22 3.74 -10.95
CA LEU A 20 7.45 3.01 -10.62
C LEU A 20 7.18 1.67 -9.93
N LEU A 21 6.14 1.58 -9.12
CA LEU A 21 5.75 0.34 -8.45
C LEU A 21 5.05 -0.63 -9.42
N TRP A 22 4.14 -0.12 -10.24
CA TRP A 22 3.33 -0.89 -11.20
C TRP A 22 3.47 -0.34 -12.62
N PRO A 23 4.57 -0.65 -13.32
CA PRO A 23 4.88 -0.05 -14.62
C PRO A 23 4.06 -0.62 -15.80
N ASP A 24 3.35 -1.74 -15.61
CA ASP A 24 2.72 -2.49 -16.71
C ASP A 24 1.45 -1.81 -17.25
N CYS A 25 0.73 -1.04 -16.43
CA CYS A 25 -0.51 -0.34 -16.81
C CYS A 25 -0.47 1.14 -16.40
N PRO A 26 0.49 1.94 -16.89
CA PRO A 26 0.66 3.32 -16.43
C PRO A 26 -0.52 4.23 -16.82
N GLU A 27 -1.27 3.90 -17.86
CA GLU A 27 -2.44 4.63 -18.34
C GLU A 27 -3.62 4.59 -17.37
N ASP A 28 -3.69 3.60 -16.49
CA ASP A 28 -4.79 3.47 -15.51
C ASP A 28 -4.60 4.37 -14.30
N HIS A 29 -3.36 4.70 -13.95
CA HIS A 29 -3.03 5.44 -12.73
C HIS A 29 -3.68 6.83 -12.64
N PRO A 30 -3.70 7.67 -13.69
CA PRO A 30 -4.34 8.99 -13.61
C PRO A 30 -5.82 8.91 -13.28
N ASN A 31 -6.55 7.98 -13.91
CA ASN A 31 -8.00 7.82 -13.68
C ASN A 31 -8.30 7.27 -12.29
N GLU A 32 -7.52 6.33 -11.81
CA GLU A 32 -7.68 5.76 -10.47
C GLU A 32 -7.42 6.80 -9.38
N ILE A 33 -6.39 7.63 -9.53
CA ILE A 33 -6.08 8.70 -8.58
C ILE A 33 -7.14 9.79 -8.61
N ALA A 34 -7.59 10.21 -9.80
CA ALA A 34 -8.69 11.17 -9.93
C ALA A 34 -9.97 10.64 -9.26
N GLY A 35 -10.34 9.40 -9.53
CA GLY A 35 -11.50 8.76 -8.91
C GLY A 35 -11.40 8.67 -7.38
N TYR A 36 -10.20 8.44 -6.84
CA TYR A 36 -9.96 8.44 -5.41
C TYR A 36 -10.32 9.78 -4.75
N PHE A 37 -9.97 10.89 -5.38
CA PHE A 37 -10.27 12.21 -4.83
C PHE A 37 -11.70 12.69 -5.12
N GLU A 38 -12.29 12.29 -6.25
CA GLU A 38 -13.68 12.63 -6.59
C GLU A 38 -14.70 11.94 -5.67
N ALA A 39 -14.45 10.67 -5.34
CA ALA A 39 -15.30 9.88 -4.46
C ALA A 39 -14.40 9.07 -3.51
N PRO A 40 -13.89 9.69 -2.42
CA PRO A 40 -12.98 9.03 -1.49
C PRO A 40 -13.56 7.72 -0.97
N PRO A 41 -12.85 6.59 -1.11
CA PRO A 41 -13.36 5.28 -0.71
C PRO A 41 -13.42 5.17 0.83
N GLU A 42 -14.48 4.52 1.32
CA GLU A 42 -14.59 4.22 2.76
C GLU A 42 -13.74 3.03 3.19
N ARG A 43 -13.44 2.13 2.25
CA ARG A 43 -12.73 0.87 2.49
C ARG A 43 -11.31 0.84 1.93
N ALA A 44 -10.74 1.99 1.65
CA ALA A 44 -9.37 2.12 1.19
C ALA A 44 -8.78 3.48 1.55
N ALA A 45 -7.48 3.55 1.64
CA ALA A 45 -6.75 4.79 1.85
C ALA A 45 -5.40 4.78 1.13
N CYS A 46 -4.94 5.93 0.74
CA CYS A 46 -3.57 6.17 0.36
C CYS A 46 -2.88 7.02 1.43
N LEU A 47 -1.75 6.56 1.91
CA LEU A 47 -0.91 7.24 2.90
C LEU A 47 0.37 7.69 2.23
N ILE A 48 0.72 8.96 2.40
CA ILE A 48 1.92 9.56 1.80
C ILE A 48 2.91 9.92 2.90
N ALA A 49 4.15 9.48 2.72
CA ALA A 49 5.28 9.91 3.54
C ALA A 49 5.92 11.15 2.92
N HIS A 50 6.14 12.18 3.72
CA HIS A 50 6.76 13.43 3.32
C HIS A 50 8.07 13.67 4.10
N HIS A 51 9.05 14.22 3.41
CA HIS A 51 10.24 14.76 4.03
C HIS A 51 10.11 16.28 4.18
N ARG A 52 10.14 16.80 5.41
CA ARG A 52 10.05 18.24 5.73
C ARG A 52 8.84 18.95 5.09
N GLU A 53 7.71 18.26 5.00
CA GLU A 53 6.42 18.78 4.47
C GLU A 53 6.40 19.17 2.99
N GLU A 54 7.50 19.07 2.25
CA GLU A 54 7.59 19.56 0.88
C GLU A 54 7.63 18.46 -0.19
N ALA A 55 8.26 17.32 0.08
CA ALA A 55 8.42 16.27 -0.92
C ALA A 55 7.80 14.95 -0.47
N ALA A 56 6.95 14.37 -1.30
CA ALA A 56 6.50 12.99 -1.14
C ALA A 56 7.66 12.03 -1.43
N ILE A 57 8.00 11.19 -0.47
CA ILE A 57 9.14 10.27 -0.53
C ILE A 57 8.74 8.81 -0.51
N GLY A 58 7.45 8.53 -0.36
CA GLY A 58 6.88 7.18 -0.39
C GLY A 58 5.38 7.21 -0.24
N PHE A 59 4.74 6.11 -0.60
CA PHE A 59 3.30 5.91 -0.38
C PHE A 59 3.00 4.48 0.04
N ALA A 60 1.84 4.29 0.66
CA ALA A 60 1.22 2.99 0.87
C ALA A 60 -0.26 3.07 0.52
N GLU A 61 -0.75 2.12 -0.26
CA GLU A 61 -2.17 1.89 -0.48
C GLU A 61 -2.62 0.74 0.42
N VAL A 62 -3.68 0.98 1.17
CA VAL A 62 -4.28 0.02 2.10
C VAL A 62 -5.78 -0.05 1.87
N GLY A 63 -6.33 -1.23 1.96
CA GLY A 63 -7.76 -1.46 1.81
C GLY A 63 -8.31 -2.44 2.85
N LEU A 64 -9.62 -2.61 2.87
CA LEU A 64 -10.29 -3.67 3.60
C LEU A 64 -10.69 -4.78 2.63
N ARG A 65 -10.37 -6.01 2.99
CA ARG A 65 -10.86 -7.21 2.33
C ARG A 65 -11.72 -8.03 3.28
N ASP A 66 -12.78 -8.63 2.78
CA ASP A 66 -13.64 -9.49 3.60
C ASP A 66 -12.98 -10.83 3.90
N TYR A 67 -12.00 -11.20 3.09
CA TYR A 67 -11.20 -12.41 3.22
C TYR A 67 -9.73 -12.16 2.83
N ALA A 68 -8.82 -12.76 3.56
CA ALA A 68 -7.42 -12.91 3.17
C ALA A 68 -6.91 -14.28 3.62
N GLU A 69 -5.95 -14.82 2.87
CA GLU A 69 -5.40 -16.17 3.10
C GLU A 69 -4.88 -16.32 4.54
N GLU A 70 -5.31 -17.38 5.21
CA GLU A 70 -4.94 -17.73 6.60
C GLU A 70 -5.32 -16.68 7.66
N CYS A 71 -6.07 -15.65 7.32
CA CYS A 71 -6.66 -14.72 8.28
C CYS A 71 -7.98 -15.29 8.83
N LEU A 72 -8.23 -15.10 10.12
CA LEU A 72 -9.37 -15.66 10.85
C LEU A 72 -10.49 -14.64 11.11
N SER A 73 -10.22 -13.36 10.88
CA SER A 73 -11.14 -12.24 11.10
C SER A 73 -11.66 -11.65 9.79
N SER A 74 -12.67 -10.80 9.88
CA SER A 74 -13.22 -10.01 8.78
C SER A 74 -13.81 -8.70 9.33
N PRO A 75 -13.58 -7.55 8.69
CA PRO A 75 -12.67 -7.37 7.57
C PRO A 75 -11.20 -7.48 7.97
N VAL A 76 -10.33 -7.72 6.98
CA VAL A 76 -8.88 -7.73 7.14
C VAL A 76 -8.31 -6.47 6.51
N GLY A 77 -7.40 -5.78 7.18
CA GLY A 77 -6.61 -4.73 6.57
C GLY A 77 -5.65 -5.34 5.54
N TYR A 78 -5.56 -4.76 4.36
CA TYR A 78 -4.72 -5.31 3.28
C TYR A 78 -3.78 -4.23 2.74
N LEU A 79 -2.48 -4.47 2.85
CA LEU A 79 -1.47 -3.62 2.24
C LEU A 79 -1.39 -3.99 0.74
N GLU A 80 -2.03 -3.16 -0.08
CA GLU A 80 -2.15 -3.40 -1.54
C GLU A 80 -0.88 -3.04 -2.29
N GLY A 81 -0.18 -2.01 -1.83
CA GLY A 81 1.08 -1.58 -2.42
C GLY A 81 1.82 -0.63 -1.51
N ILE A 82 3.14 -0.65 -1.62
CA ILE A 82 4.02 0.26 -0.90
C ILE A 82 5.25 0.57 -1.76
N TYR A 83 5.61 1.83 -1.81
CA TYR A 83 6.81 2.29 -2.52
C TYR A 83 7.53 3.37 -1.71
N VAL A 84 8.83 3.30 -1.71
CA VAL A 84 9.70 4.32 -1.13
C VAL A 84 10.72 4.73 -2.19
N MET A 85 10.83 6.04 -2.40
CA MET A 85 11.82 6.62 -3.31
C MET A 85 13.22 6.10 -2.96
N GLU A 86 13.99 5.72 -3.96
CA GLU A 86 15.27 5.03 -3.77
C GLU A 86 16.22 5.75 -2.81
N ALA A 87 16.33 7.07 -2.94
CA ALA A 87 17.17 7.91 -2.08
C ALA A 87 16.75 7.90 -0.59
N HIS A 88 15.52 7.44 -0.29
CA HIS A 88 14.96 7.44 1.06
C HIS A 88 14.73 6.02 1.62
N ARG A 89 15.19 5.00 0.89
CA ARG A 89 15.12 3.61 1.38
C ARG A 89 16.06 3.41 2.57
N ARG A 90 15.72 2.40 3.41
CA ARG A 90 16.48 2.02 4.60
C ARG A 90 16.62 3.13 5.66
N SER A 91 15.78 4.15 5.60
CA SER A 91 15.71 5.26 6.56
C SER A 91 14.46 5.22 7.45
N GLY A 92 13.73 4.08 7.46
CA GLY A 92 12.52 3.90 8.27
C GLY A 92 11.22 4.34 7.62
N VAL A 93 11.25 4.89 6.39
CA VAL A 93 10.04 5.37 5.68
C VAL A 93 9.03 4.25 5.47
N GLY A 94 9.49 3.09 4.97
CA GLY A 94 8.60 1.94 4.74
C GLY A 94 7.94 1.45 6.02
N ARG A 95 8.68 1.39 7.13
CA ARG A 95 8.12 1.03 8.44
C ARG A 95 7.07 2.02 8.89
N ALA A 96 7.32 3.31 8.78
CA ALA A 96 6.37 4.36 9.17
C ALA A 96 5.08 4.30 8.33
N LEU A 97 5.19 4.00 7.03
CA LEU A 97 4.02 3.79 6.15
C LEU A 97 3.21 2.57 6.59
N VAL A 98 3.85 1.45 6.92
CA VAL A 98 3.15 0.24 7.41
C VAL A 98 2.50 0.50 8.76
N GLU A 99 3.17 1.17 9.70
CA GLU A 99 2.60 1.54 10.99
C GLU A 99 1.36 2.44 10.84
N ALA A 100 1.39 3.41 9.92
CA ALA A 100 0.24 4.24 9.61
C ALA A 100 -0.91 3.44 8.97
N ALA A 101 -0.60 2.50 8.06
CA ALA A 101 -1.58 1.59 7.47
C ALA A 101 -2.23 0.68 8.53
N MET A 102 -1.45 0.15 9.46
CA MET A 102 -1.94 -0.63 10.59
C MET A 102 -2.86 0.21 11.50
N ALA A 103 -2.49 1.44 11.79
CA ALA A 103 -3.32 2.34 12.60
C ALA A 103 -4.66 2.64 11.91
N TRP A 104 -4.64 2.88 10.61
CA TRP A 104 -5.84 3.06 9.80
C TRP A 104 -6.75 1.83 9.85
N ALA A 105 -6.20 0.64 9.59
CA ALA A 105 -6.97 -0.61 9.63
C ALA A 105 -7.58 -0.87 11.03
N ARG A 106 -6.82 -0.65 12.10
CA ARG A 106 -7.33 -0.75 13.48
C ARG A 106 -8.47 0.22 13.76
N SER A 107 -8.40 1.43 13.23
CA SER A 107 -9.47 2.43 13.41
C SER A 107 -10.80 1.99 12.79
N LEU A 108 -10.75 1.06 11.84
CA LEU A 108 -11.92 0.46 11.18
C LEU A 108 -12.28 -0.93 11.73
N GLY A 109 -11.71 -1.30 12.87
CA GLY A 109 -12.04 -2.53 13.60
C GLY A 109 -11.26 -3.77 13.18
N CYS A 110 -10.25 -3.65 12.29
CA CYS A 110 -9.43 -4.80 11.92
C CYS A 110 -8.53 -5.26 13.07
N THR A 111 -8.41 -6.56 13.21
CA THR A 111 -7.50 -7.23 14.17
C THR A 111 -6.36 -7.98 13.48
N GLU A 112 -6.43 -8.08 12.16
CA GLU A 112 -5.39 -8.68 11.32
C GLU A 112 -5.09 -7.78 10.13
N MET A 113 -3.87 -7.88 9.63
CA MET A 113 -3.42 -7.22 8.41
C MET A 113 -2.70 -8.23 7.53
N ALA A 114 -3.01 -8.24 6.26
CA ALA A 114 -2.42 -9.11 5.25
C ALA A 114 -1.76 -8.29 4.13
N SER A 115 -0.95 -8.96 3.36
CA SER A 115 -0.30 -8.42 2.17
C SER A 115 0.12 -9.56 1.28
N ASP A 116 0.60 -9.26 0.09
CA ASP A 116 1.18 -10.23 -0.83
C ASP A 116 2.42 -9.67 -1.54
N ARG A 117 3.11 -10.53 -2.23
CA ARG A 117 4.21 -10.17 -3.15
C ARG A 117 4.28 -11.17 -4.29
N ALA A 118 4.93 -10.76 -5.39
CA ALA A 118 5.34 -11.72 -6.40
C ALA A 118 6.35 -12.72 -5.79
N LEU A 119 6.20 -14.00 -6.12
CA LEU A 119 7.01 -15.07 -5.54
C LEU A 119 8.52 -14.84 -5.75
N ALA A 120 8.89 -14.30 -6.91
CA ALA A 120 10.30 -14.02 -7.25
C ALA A 120 10.85 -12.71 -6.64
N ASP A 121 10.00 -11.86 -6.05
CA ASP A 121 10.42 -10.60 -5.44
C ASP A 121 10.90 -10.82 -4.00
N GLU A 122 12.14 -11.25 -3.87
CA GLU A 122 12.77 -11.52 -2.57
C GLU A 122 13.03 -10.23 -1.77
N VAL A 123 13.25 -9.10 -2.45
CA VAL A 123 13.44 -7.80 -1.79
C VAL A 123 12.16 -7.42 -1.03
N SER A 124 11.00 -7.57 -1.67
CA SER A 124 9.71 -7.39 -1.03
C SER A 124 9.50 -8.38 0.14
N GLY A 125 9.94 -9.63 -0.02
CA GLY A 125 9.88 -10.63 1.05
C GLY A 125 10.68 -10.24 2.29
N HIS A 126 11.90 -9.77 2.12
CA HIS A 126 12.73 -9.26 3.22
C HIS A 126 12.09 -8.04 3.89
N PHE A 127 11.52 -7.13 3.10
CA PHE A 127 10.81 -5.97 3.62
C PHE A 127 9.61 -6.39 4.49
N HIS A 128 8.74 -7.27 3.98
CA HIS A 128 7.57 -7.77 4.74
C HIS A 128 7.99 -8.36 6.09
N GLY A 129 8.99 -9.23 6.10
CA GLY A 129 9.53 -9.80 7.34
C GLY A 129 10.07 -8.72 8.30
N SER A 130 10.77 -7.72 7.79
CA SER A 130 11.37 -6.64 8.59
C SER A 130 10.34 -5.74 9.29
N VAL A 131 9.13 -5.62 8.74
CA VAL A 131 8.04 -4.81 9.32
C VAL A 131 7.01 -5.63 10.09
N GLY A 132 7.20 -6.95 10.21
CA GLY A 132 6.43 -7.81 11.12
C GLY A 132 5.45 -8.77 10.44
N PHE A 133 5.39 -8.83 9.10
CA PHE A 133 4.61 -9.86 8.42
C PHE A 133 5.33 -11.22 8.45
N SER A 134 4.54 -12.28 8.54
CA SER A 134 5.01 -13.66 8.39
C SER A 134 4.39 -14.28 7.15
N GLU A 135 5.16 -15.03 6.37
CA GLU A 135 4.64 -15.82 5.26
C GLU A 135 3.70 -16.92 5.79
N VAL A 136 2.49 -16.98 5.26
CA VAL A 136 1.47 -17.93 5.72
C VAL A 136 0.95 -18.84 4.61
N HIS A 137 1.02 -18.40 3.34
CA HIS A 137 0.43 -19.14 2.23
C HIS A 137 1.05 -18.76 0.89
N ARG A 138 1.05 -19.69 -0.07
CA ARG A 138 1.42 -19.46 -1.47
C ARG A 138 0.32 -19.96 -2.37
N ILE A 139 -0.10 -19.14 -3.33
CA ILE A 139 -1.19 -19.46 -4.26
C ILE A 139 -0.74 -19.25 -5.71
N VAL A 140 -1.45 -19.92 -6.62
CA VAL A 140 -1.36 -19.68 -8.06
C VAL A 140 -2.70 -19.08 -8.50
N CYS A 141 -2.65 -17.91 -9.11
CA CYS A 141 -3.83 -17.20 -9.59
C CYS A 141 -4.13 -17.57 -11.04
N TYR A 142 -5.41 -17.75 -11.36
CA TYR A 142 -5.89 -18.06 -12.71
C TYR A 142 -6.89 -16.99 -13.15
N ARG A 143 -6.95 -16.73 -14.45
CA ARG A 143 -7.91 -15.81 -15.06
C ARG A 143 -8.53 -16.44 -16.31
N MET A 144 -9.82 -16.19 -16.52
CA MET A 144 -10.54 -16.53 -17.75
C MET A 144 -11.35 -15.30 -18.20
N ALA A 145 -11.24 -14.91 -19.46
CA ALA A 145 -12.16 -13.95 -20.05
C ALA A 145 -13.51 -14.62 -20.37
N LEU A 146 -14.60 -13.89 -20.14
CA LEU A 146 -15.97 -14.34 -20.44
C LEU A 146 -16.52 -13.64 -21.68
#